data_7e3f81f5fc05031742aa983bd214bcfa
#
_entry.id   7e3f81f5fc05031742aa983bd214bcfa
#
_cell.length_a   1.000
_cell.length_b   1.000
_cell.length_c   1.000
_cell.angle_alpha   90.00
_cell.angle_beta   90.00
_cell.angle_gamma   90.00
#
_symmetry.space_group_name_H-M   'P 1'
#
loop_
_entity.id
_entity.type
_entity.pdbx_description
1 polymer ?
#
loop_
_entity_poly.entity_id
_entity_poly.type
_entity_poly.pdbx_seq_one_letter_code
_entity_poly.pdbx_strand_id
1 'polypeptide(L)'
;MLESLRSLPCQPYSRYGENVALDSQCLFCRIILGEIPADIVFRNDNVVAFNDINPQAPTHVLLVPTLHVETAAELAQLSPTITAELFSAAAEIATQRGLSGHRTLFNTGADAGQSVFHAHLHLLGGRALAWPPG
;
A
#
# COMPACT_ATOMS: atom_id res chain seq x y z
N MET A 1 -14.30 -16.83 0.59
CA MET A 1 -13.98 -16.10 -0.64
C MET A 1 -12.77 -15.19 -0.47
N LEU A 2 -12.79 -14.24 0.45
CA LEU A 2 -11.62 -13.39 0.69
C LEU A 2 -10.42 -14.16 1.22
N GLU A 3 -10.64 -15.20 2.03
CA GLU A 3 -9.57 -16.02 2.56
C GLU A 3 -8.74 -16.67 1.47
N SER A 4 -9.37 -17.18 0.42
CA SER A 4 -8.64 -17.81 -0.68
C SER A 4 -7.78 -16.82 -1.46
N LEU A 5 -8.14 -15.54 -1.45
CA LEU A 5 -7.36 -14.48 -2.10
C LEU A 5 -6.19 -14.02 -1.26
N ARG A 6 -6.28 -14.16 0.08
CA ARG A 6 -5.26 -13.69 1.01
C ARG A 6 -3.97 -14.47 0.95
N SER A 7 -4.04 -15.76 0.60
CA SER A 7 -2.87 -16.62 0.59
C SER A 7 -1.95 -16.39 -0.60
N LEU A 8 -2.41 -15.67 -1.63
CA LEU A 8 -1.66 -15.45 -2.85
C LEU A 8 -1.47 -13.95 -3.11
N PRO A 9 -0.21 -13.49 -3.24
CA PRO A 9 0.05 -12.07 -3.50
C PRO A 9 -0.47 -11.66 -4.87
N CYS A 10 -1.02 -10.46 -4.95
CA CYS A 10 -1.51 -9.84 -6.18
C CYS A 10 -2.47 -10.75 -6.97
N GLN A 11 -3.37 -11.41 -6.26
CA GLN A 11 -4.35 -12.32 -6.83
C GLN A 11 -5.33 -11.59 -7.74
N PRO A 12 -5.83 -12.27 -8.79
CA PRO A 12 -7.01 -11.78 -9.48
C PRO A 12 -8.16 -11.66 -8.49
N TYR A 13 -8.78 -10.52 -8.44
CA TYR A 13 -9.87 -10.28 -7.52
C TYR A 13 -11.21 -10.33 -8.26
N SER A 14 -12.16 -11.05 -7.68
CA SER A 14 -13.51 -11.12 -8.24
C SER A 14 -14.35 -9.94 -7.73
N ARG A 15 -14.60 -8.98 -8.62
CA ARG A 15 -15.56 -7.93 -8.40
C ARG A 15 -16.83 -8.32 -9.15
N TYR A 16 -17.96 -8.30 -8.49
CA TYR A 16 -19.24 -8.70 -9.10
C TYR A 16 -19.24 -10.14 -9.64
N GLY A 17 -18.42 -11.02 -9.05
CA GLY A 17 -18.34 -12.41 -9.48
C GLY A 17 -17.42 -12.69 -10.64
N GLU A 18 -16.75 -11.69 -11.17
CA GLU A 18 -15.80 -11.83 -12.26
C GLU A 18 -14.36 -11.70 -11.75
N ASN A 19 -13.48 -12.54 -12.28
CA ASN A 19 -12.06 -12.46 -11.98
C ASN A 19 -11.43 -11.30 -12.73
N VAL A 20 -10.65 -10.50 -12.01
CA VAL A 20 -9.84 -9.43 -12.60
C VAL A 20 -8.43 -9.99 -12.81
N ALA A 21 -7.92 -9.90 -14.03
CA ALA A 21 -6.58 -10.35 -14.33
C ALA A 21 -5.55 -9.53 -13.58
N LEU A 22 -4.44 -10.17 -13.17
CA LEU A 22 -3.29 -9.46 -12.62
C LEU A 22 -2.74 -8.51 -13.68
N ASP A 23 -2.33 -7.32 -13.24
CA ASP A 23 -1.73 -6.34 -14.12
C ASP A 23 -0.22 -6.57 -14.20
N SER A 24 0.22 -7.22 -15.28
CA SER A 24 1.64 -7.49 -15.49
C SER A 24 2.47 -6.23 -15.74
N GLN A 25 1.81 -5.10 -16.01
CA GLN A 25 2.48 -3.81 -16.17
C GLN A 25 2.53 -3.03 -14.85
N CYS A 26 1.85 -3.50 -13.82
CA CYS A 26 1.85 -2.83 -12.53
C CYS A 26 3.16 -3.07 -11.80
N LEU A 27 3.90 -1.99 -11.53
CA LEU A 27 5.15 -2.04 -10.78
C LEU A 27 4.97 -2.73 -9.42
N PHE A 28 3.91 -2.38 -8.69
CA PHE A 28 3.70 -2.91 -7.34
C PHE A 28 3.26 -4.38 -7.35
N CYS A 29 2.46 -4.79 -8.33
CA CYS A 29 2.16 -6.21 -8.51
C CYS A 29 3.44 -7.01 -8.73
N ARG A 30 4.36 -6.49 -9.51
CA ARG A 30 5.63 -7.15 -9.79
C ARG A 30 6.55 -7.20 -8.56
N ILE A 31 6.52 -6.16 -7.74
CA ILE A 31 7.24 -6.15 -6.46
C ILE A 31 6.64 -7.21 -5.52
N ILE A 32 5.32 -7.28 -5.42
CA ILE A 32 4.62 -8.26 -4.58
C ILE A 32 4.99 -9.69 -4.99
N LEU A 33 5.08 -9.93 -6.30
CA LEU A 33 5.44 -11.25 -6.84
C LEU A 33 6.94 -11.55 -6.76
N GLY A 34 7.77 -10.59 -6.35
CA GLY A 34 9.21 -10.77 -6.27
C GLY A 34 9.94 -10.65 -7.59
N GLU A 35 9.28 -10.17 -8.64
CA GLU A 35 9.88 -9.99 -9.97
C GLU A 35 10.76 -8.74 -10.05
N ILE A 36 10.46 -7.74 -9.23
CA ILE A 36 11.24 -6.51 -9.10
C ILE A 36 11.70 -6.40 -7.65
N PRO A 37 13.01 -6.19 -7.39
CA PRO A 37 13.49 -6.06 -6.02
C PRO A 37 12.99 -4.77 -5.38
N ALA A 38 12.74 -4.84 -4.07
CA ALA A 38 12.39 -3.70 -3.23
C ALA A 38 12.90 -3.94 -1.82
N ASP A 39 13.06 -2.86 -1.07
CA ASP A 39 13.49 -2.93 0.33
C ASP A 39 12.27 -3.20 1.22
N ILE A 40 11.89 -4.46 1.33
CA ILE A 40 10.70 -4.90 2.07
C ILE A 40 10.95 -4.77 3.57
N VAL A 41 10.05 -4.07 4.26
CA VAL A 41 10.13 -3.86 5.72
C VAL A 41 9.03 -4.59 6.48
N PHE A 42 7.98 -5.02 5.78
CA PHE A 42 6.86 -5.75 6.38
C PHE A 42 6.14 -6.54 5.29
N ARG A 43 5.72 -7.75 5.62
CA ARG A 43 4.92 -8.57 4.68
C ARG A 43 4.03 -9.51 5.46
N ASN A 44 2.77 -9.60 5.05
CA ASN A 44 1.88 -10.69 5.40
C ASN A 44 1.03 -11.05 4.17
N ASP A 45 -0.01 -11.86 4.35
CA ASP A 45 -0.83 -12.31 3.22
C ASP A 45 -1.54 -11.17 2.49
N ASN A 46 -1.81 -10.08 3.17
CA ASN A 46 -2.65 -8.99 2.66
C ASN A 46 -1.91 -7.69 2.39
N VAL A 47 -0.72 -7.51 2.98
CA VAL A 47 0.01 -6.24 2.94
C VAL A 47 1.49 -6.51 2.67
N VAL A 48 2.06 -5.72 1.78
CA VAL A 48 3.51 -5.64 1.58
C VAL A 48 3.91 -4.19 1.78
N ALA A 49 4.93 -3.96 2.58
CA ALA A 49 5.45 -2.61 2.84
C ALA A 49 6.93 -2.55 2.50
N PHE A 50 7.34 -1.48 1.84
CA PHE A 50 8.73 -1.28 1.44
C PHE A 50 9.10 0.19 1.49
N ASN A 51 10.39 0.48 1.70
CA ASN A 51 10.88 1.85 1.71
C ASN A 51 10.77 2.46 0.31
N ASP A 52 10.31 3.73 0.25
CA ASP A 52 10.29 4.49 -1.00
C ASP A 52 11.72 4.77 -1.42
N ILE A 53 12.03 4.58 -2.72
CA ILE A 53 13.36 4.83 -3.27
C ILE A 53 13.67 6.31 -3.40
N ASN A 54 12.65 7.16 -3.32
CA ASN A 54 12.79 8.61 -3.33
C ASN A 54 12.12 9.19 -2.08
N PRO A 55 12.68 8.95 -0.88
CA PRO A 55 12.01 9.29 0.35
C PRO A 55 11.85 10.79 0.53
N GLN A 56 10.67 11.20 0.99
CA GLN A 56 10.34 12.60 1.29
C GLN A 56 10.46 12.90 2.78
N ALA A 57 10.81 11.90 3.58
CA ALA A 57 11.06 12.01 5.02
C ALA A 57 12.03 10.91 5.44
N PRO A 58 12.68 10.99 6.61
CA PRO A 58 13.56 9.92 7.10
C PRO A 58 12.88 8.56 7.15
N THR A 59 11.60 8.51 7.51
CA THR A 59 10.76 7.35 7.28
C THR A 59 9.77 7.69 6.17
N HIS A 60 9.86 6.97 5.07
CA HIS A 60 8.89 7.02 3.99
C HIS A 60 8.68 5.61 3.47
N VAL A 61 7.61 4.99 3.92
CA VAL A 61 7.26 3.61 3.60
C VAL A 61 5.99 3.60 2.79
N LEU A 62 5.96 2.76 1.75
CA LEU A 62 4.77 2.49 0.97
C LEU A 62 4.17 1.16 1.43
N LEU A 63 2.88 1.16 1.73
CA LEU A 63 2.16 -0.05 2.14
C LEU A 63 1.12 -0.35 1.07
N VAL A 64 1.22 -1.52 0.47
CA VAL A 64 0.36 -1.91 -0.65
C VAL A 64 -0.44 -3.15 -0.31
N PRO A 65 -1.72 -3.20 -0.73
CA PRO A 65 -2.48 -4.44 -0.63
C PRO A 65 -1.98 -5.45 -1.64
N THR A 66 -2.09 -6.73 -1.31
CA THR A 66 -1.74 -7.80 -2.26
C THR A 66 -2.82 -8.04 -3.30
N LEU A 67 -3.91 -7.27 -3.26
CA LEU A 67 -4.92 -7.18 -4.32
C LEU A 67 -4.58 -5.99 -5.22
N HIS A 68 -4.73 -6.15 -6.53
CA HIS A 68 -4.58 -5.02 -7.43
C HIS A 68 -5.89 -4.24 -7.49
N VAL A 69 -5.90 -3.06 -6.87
CA VAL A 69 -6.96 -2.06 -6.99
C VAL A 69 -6.30 -0.71 -7.19
N GLU A 70 -6.93 0.18 -7.94
CA GLU A 70 -6.27 1.43 -8.33
C GLU A 70 -6.26 2.48 -7.24
N THR A 71 -7.35 2.59 -6.47
CA THR A 71 -7.53 3.69 -5.52
C THR A 71 -7.90 3.20 -4.14
N ALA A 72 -7.69 4.08 -3.15
CA ALA A 72 -8.08 3.84 -1.78
C ALA A 72 -9.59 3.60 -1.64
N ALA A 73 -10.40 4.36 -2.37
CA ALA A 73 -11.86 4.22 -2.32
C ALA A 73 -12.30 2.85 -2.82
N GLU A 74 -11.71 2.37 -3.92
CA GLU A 74 -11.98 1.02 -4.40
C GLU A 74 -11.58 -0.04 -3.39
N LEU A 75 -10.41 0.10 -2.79
CA LEU A 75 -9.95 -0.84 -1.78
C LEU A 75 -10.90 -0.88 -0.59
N ALA A 76 -11.35 0.28 -0.12
CA ALA A 76 -12.27 0.37 1.01
C ALA A 76 -13.60 -0.32 0.72
N GLN A 77 -14.09 -0.22 -0.52
CA GLN A 77 -15.33 -0.87 -0.93
C GLN A 77 -15.17 -2.38 -1.07
N LEU A 78 -14.05 -2.81 -1.67
CA LEU A 78 -13.81 -4.23 -1.94
C LEU A 78 -13.38 -4.99 -0.69
N SER A 79 -12.56 -4.39 0.15
CA SER A 79 -12.05 -5.03 1.36
C SER A 79 -11.78 -4.03 2.47
N PRO A 80 -12.79 -3.71 3.27
CA PRO A 80 -12.58 -2.90 4.48
C PRO A 80 -11.53 -3.51 5.40
N THR A 81 -11.47 -4.84 5.47
CA THR A 81 -10.49 -5.55 6.31
C THR A 81 -9.06 -5.27 5.88
N ILE A 82 -8.76 -5.41 4.59
CA ILE A 82 -7.40 -5.13 4.08
C ILE A 82 -7.06 -3.65 4.23
N THR A 83 -8.05 -2.77 4.02
CA THR A 83 -7.85 -1.34 4.26
C THR A 83 -7.43 -1.07 5.70
N ALA A 84 -8.12 -1.68 6.67
CA ALA A 84 -7.75 -1.55 8.08
C ALA A 84 -6.35 -2.13 8.35
N GLU A 85 -6.01 -3.24 7.71
CA GLU A 85 -4.68 -3.86 7.89
C GLU A 85 -3.55 -2.97 7.39
N LEU A 86 -3.74 -2.19 6.34
CA LEU A 86 -2.74 -1.21 5.89
C LEU A 86 -2.43 -0.21 7.00
N PHE A 87 -3.45 0.35 7.64
CA PHE A 87 -3.28 1.30 8.73
C PHE A 87 -2.65 0.64 9.95
N SER A 88 -3.05 -0.58 10.28
CA SER A 88 -2.47 -1.31 11.40
C SER A 88 -0.98 -1.58 11.17
N ALA A 89 -0.61 -1.99 9.98
CA ALA A 89 0.79 -2.21 9.63
C ALA A 89 1.60 -0.90 9.68
N ALA A 90 1.02 0.20 9.21
CA ALA A 90 1.67 1.51 9.28
C ALA A 90 1.93 1.91 10.74
N ALA A 91 0.94 1.72 11.62
CA ALA A 91 1.08 2.02 13.05
C ALA A 91 2.18 1.17 13.69
N GLU A 92 2.24 -0.11 13.34
CA GLU A 92 3.27 -1.02 13.84
C GLU A 92 4.67 -0.58 13.42
N ILE A 93 4.85 -0.24 12.14
CA ILE A 93 6.13 0.25 11.62
C ILE A 93 6.53 1.56 12.33
N ALA A 94 5.58 2.48 12.49
CA ALA A 94 5.83 3.74 13.19
C ALA A 94 6.30 3.51 14.63
N THR A 95 5.68 2.57 15.34
CA THR A 95 6.08 2.20 16.71
C THR A 95 7.47 1.59 16.71
N GLN A 96 7.74 0.66 15.83
CA GLN A 96 9.05 -0.01 15.73
C GLN A 96 10.18 0.98 15.46
N ARG A 97 9.90 2.03 14.69
CA ARG A 97 10.89 3.06 14.35
C ARG A 97 10.95 4.19 15.38
N GLY A 98 10.13 4.12 16.43
CA GLY A 98 10.12 5.13 17.49
C GLY A 98 9.68 6.50 17.02
N LEU A 99 8.78 6.58 16.02
CA LEU A 99 8.31 7.86 15.52
C LEU A 99 7.44 8.54 16.54
N SER A 100 7.78 9.79 16.92
CA SER A 100 6.99 10.59 17.85
C SER A 100 5.70 11.12 17.22
N GLY A 101 5.65 11.16 15.90
CA GLY A 101 4.48 11.51 15.11
C GLY A 101 4.68 11.07 13.68
N HIS A 102 3.60 10.86 12.99
CA HIS A 102 3.66 10.44 11.59
C HIS A 102 2.40 10.87 10.85
N ARG A 103 2.48 10.80 9.54
CA ARG A 103 1.34 11.09 8.66
C ARG A 103 1.16 9.92 7.72
N THR A 104 -0.09 9.51 7.55
CA THR A 104 -0.45 8.53 6.53
C THR A 104 -1.36 9.20 5.51
N LEU A 105 -1.17 8.87 4.23
CA LEU A 105 -2.00 9.41 3.17
C LEU A 105 -2.07 8.48 1.97
N PHE A 106 -3.17 8.56 1.24
CA PHE A 106 -3.30 8.02 -0.10
C PHE A 106 -3.40 9.19 -1.08
N ASN A 107 -2.75 9.07 -2.22
CA ASN A 107 -3.00 9.95 -3.35
C ASN A 107 -4.01 9.27 -4.28
N THR A 108 -5.02 9.98 -4.70
CA THR A 108 -6.02 9.49 -5.63
C THR A 108 -6.09 10.40 -6.84
N GLY A 109 -5.74 9.86 -8.00
CA GLY A 109 -5.73 10.58 -9.26
C GLY A 109 -4.41 11.32 -9.50
N ALA A 110 -4.16 11.62 -10.78
CA ALA A 110 -2.92 12.25 -11.23
C ALA A 110 -2.71 13.63 -10.61
N ASP A 111 -3.78 14.42 -10.46
CA ASP A 111 -3.69 15.78 -9.89
C ASP A 111 -3.26 15.76 -8.42
N ALA A 112 -3.51 14.66 -7.72
CA ALA A 112 -3.07 14.49 -6.33
C ALA A 112 -1.67 13.89 -6.23
N GLY A 113 -1.04 13.56 -7.37
CA GLY A 113 0.29 12.98 -7.40
C GLY A 113 0.33 11.47 -7.48
N GLN A 114 -0.80 10.82 -7.76
CA GLN A 114 -0.77 9.37 -7.97
C GLN A 114 -0.11 9.05 -9.30
N SER A 115 1.04 8.37 -9.24
CA SER A 115 1.79 7.97 -10.43
C SER A 115 1.74 6.47 -10.68
N VAL A 116 1.47 5.67 -9.65
CA VAL A 116 1.27 4.22 -9.76
C VAL A 116 -0.17 3.91 -9.40
N PHE A 117 -0.90 3.30 -10.33
CA PHE A 117 -2.33 3.02 -10.16
C PHE A 117 -2.55 1.63 -9.56
N HIS A 118 -1.95 1.45 -8.42
CA HIS A 118 -2.14 0.39 -7.44
C HIS A 118 -2.19 1.12 -6.10
N ALA A 119 -3.31 1.04 -5.40
CA ALA A 119 -3.51 1.80 -4.18
C ALA A 119 -2.36 1.57 -3.20
N HIS A 120 -1.80 2.64 -2.66
CA HIS A 120 -0.70 2.54 -1.71
C HIS A 120 -0.79 3.64 -0.66
N LEU A 121 -0.65 3.22 0.58
CA LEU A 121 -0.63 4.11 1.74
C LEU A 121 0.81 4.56 1.96
N HIS A 122 1.01 5.88 2.01
CA HIS A 122 2.30 6.45 2.41
C HIS A 122 2.34 6.60 3.92
N LEU A 123 3.45 6.19 4.51
CA LEU A 123 3.77 6.48 5.91
C LEU A 123 4.98 7.42 5.91
N LEU A 124 4.80 8.62 6.44
CA LEU A 124 5.84 9.65 6.53
C LEU A 124 6.10 10.00 7.99
N GLY A 125 7.36 10.04 8.36
CA GLY A 125 7.75 10.42 9.72
C GLY A 125 9.23 10.66 9.88
N GLY A 126 9.64 10.96 11.11
CA GLY A 126 11.04 11.21 11.42
C GLY A 126 11.48 12.66 11.26
N ARG A 127 10.56 13.56 10.94
CA ARG A 127 10.76 15.01 10.92
C ARG A 127 9.44 15.71 11.16
N ALA A 128 9.47 17.01 11.42
CA ALA A 128 8.26 17.80 11.48
C ALA A 128 7.59 17.84 10.09
N LEU A 129 6.28 17.67 10.07
CA LEU A 129 5.47 17.72 8.88
C LEU A 129 4.58 18.95 8.93
N ALA A 130 4.69 19.79 7.92
CA ALA A 130 4.06 21.10 7.92
C ALA A 130 2.56 21.02 7.59
N TRP A 131 1.88 22.11 7.88
CA TRP A 131 0.51 22.33 7.48
C TRP A 131 0.42 23.67 6.73
N PRO A 132 -0.27 23.76 5.56
CA PRO A 132 -1.06 22.71 4.92
C PRO A 132 -0.22 21.56 4.38
N PRO A 133 -0.85 20.37 4.15
CA PRO A 133 -0.13 19.16 3.83
C PRO A 133 0.39 19.08 2.38
N GLY A 134 0.07 20.03 1.56
CA GLY A 134 0.50 20.01 0.16
C GLY A 134 0.82 21.36 -0.42
#